data_7ff3571a1840da63fcd168e3bab157ad
#
_entry.id   7ff3571a1840da63fcd168e3bab157ad
#
_cell.length_a   1.000
_cell.length_b   1.000
_cell.length_c   1.000
_cell.angle_alpha   90.00
_cell.angle_beta   90.00
_cell.angle_gamma   90.00
#
_symmetry.space_group_name_H-M   'P 1'
#
loop_
_entity.id
_entity.type
_entity.pdbx_description
1 polymer ?
#
loop_
_entity_poly.entity_id
_entity_poly.type
_entity_poly.pdbx_seq_one_letter_code
_entity_poly.pdbx_strand_id
1 'polypeptide(L)'
;IGGANALAARLAGALGAKAVITTATDVNGKFAVDAWAAQNGCAIEDFALAKRFAAEILEHDLPLCSEFPVCPPLPGGVVAAAEGPFGVYIGCRTESPFGVTLRLIPRKLRVGLGCRRGISKEAVEMAVRRVFAENRLDLRAISGIFSIDLKKDEPGLLQACRENGWEASFYPAQTLQAVPGEFTASSFVASITGVDNVCERAAMLGAERLLVSKTAMDGVTVAVALMHWEVHFG
;
A
#
# COMPACT_ATOMS: atom_id res chain seq x y z
N ILE A 1 -5.16 14.69 16.42
CA ILE A 1 -6.12 15.50 15.63
C ILE A 1 -7.57 15.10 15.94
N GLY A 2 -7.89 13.93 16.49
CA GLY A 2 -9.25 13.44 16.66
C GLY A 2 -10.10 14.06 17.78
N GLY A 3 -9.55 14.76 18.76
CA GLY A 3 -10.30 15.17 19.97
C GLY A 3 -11.37 16.23 19.73
N ALA A 4 -11.04 17.32 19.06
CA ALA A 4 -11.97 18.43 18.82
C ALA A 4 -13.08 18.05 17.82
N ASN A 5 -12.72 17.36 16.74
CA ASN A 5 -13.67 16.90 15.72
C ASN A 5 -14.63 15.84 16.27
N ALA A 6 -14.12 14.90 17.08
CA ALA A 6 -14.94 13.90 17.76
C ALA A 6 -15.89 14.54 18.77
N LEU A 7 -15.44 15.58 19.49
CA LEU A 7 -16.29 16.34 20.42
C LEU A 7 -17.39 17.10 19.66
N ALA A 8 -17.03 17.78 18.56
CA ALA A 8 -17.98 18.49 17.72
C ALA A 8 -19.07 17.56 17.15
N ALA A 9 -18.69 16.38 16.67
CA ALA A 9 -19.63 15.39 16.17
C ALA A 9 -20.56 14.87 17.28
N ARG A 10 -20.04 14.61 18.49
CA ARG A 10 -20.86 14.21 19.66
C ARG A 10 -21.84 15.27 20.10
N LEU A 11 -21.38 16.53 20.16
CA LEU A 11 -22.26 17.65 20.52
C LEU A 11 -23.35 17.89 19.50
N ALA A 12 -22.99 17.83 18.19
CA ALA A 12 -23.98 17.96 17.13
C ALA A 12 -25.03 16.84 17.18
N GLY A 13 -24.63 15.59 17.41
CA GLY A 13 -25.53 14.46 17.59
C GLY A 13 -26.47 14.63 18.81
N ALA A 14 -25.97 15.14 19.94
CA ALA A 14 -26.75 15.42 21.12
C ALA A 14 -27.76 16.57 20.94
N LEU A 15 -27.47 17.51 20.05
CA LEU A 15 -28.31 18.70 19.76
C LEU A 15 -29.21 18.50 18.54
N GLY A 16 -29.21 17.32 17.87
CA GLY A 16 -29.91 17.11 16.62
C GLY A 16 -29.43 18.00 15.47
N ALA A 17 -28.20 18.54 15.56
CA ALA A 17 -27.60 19.43 14.59
C ALA A 17 -26.57 18.71 13.70
N LYS A 18 -26.28 19.26 12.54
CA LYS A 18 -25.18 18.75 11.66
C LYS A 18 -23.86 19.34 12.12
N ALA A 19 -22.88 18.49 12.46
CA ALA A 19 -21.53 18.96 12.70
C ALA A 19 -20.90 19.46 11.38
N VAL A 20 -20.51 20.71 11.34
CA VAL A 20 -19.70 21.28 10.25
C VAL A 20 -18.27 21.39 10.77
N ILE A 21 -17.42 20.46 10.34
CA ILE A 21 -16.01 20.42 10.71
C ILE A 21 -15.24 20.89 9.48
N THR A 22 -14.61 22.05 9.59
CA THR A 22 -13.78 22.64 8.52
C THR A 22 -12.37 22.83 9.03
N THR A 23 -11.39 22.59 8.17
CA THR A 23 -9.98 22.93 8.41
C THR A 23 -9.63 24.23 7.68
N ALA A 24 -8.48 24.85 8.02
CA ALA A 24 -8.01 26.04 7.30
C ALA A 24 -7.79 25.72 5.80
N THR A 25 -7.35 24.53 5.47
CA THR A 25 -7.20 24.05 4.09
C THR A 25 -8.53 23.96 3.35
N ASP A 26 -9.59 23.45 4.00
CA ASP A 26 -10.92 23.34 3.40
C ASP A 26 -11.52 24.72 3.12
N VAL A 27 -11.41 25.66 4.07
CA VAL A 27 -11.95 27.03 3.91
C VAL A 27 -11.25 27.78 2.77
N ASN A 28 -9.95 27.53 2.55
CA ASN A 28 -9.17 28.18 1.51
C ASN A 28 -9.11 27.39 0.18
N GLY A 29 -9.85 26.30 0.07
CA GLY A 29 -9.84 25.44 -1.12
C GLY A 29 -8.47 24.82 -1.41
N LYS A 30 -7.65 24.62 -0.39
CA LYS A 30 -6.31 24.02 -0.48
C LYS A 30 -6.35 22.52 -0.19
N PHE A 31 -5.35 21.80 -0.65
CA PHE A 31 -5.25 20.36 -0.48
C PHE A 31 -5.16 19.94 1.00
N ALA A 32 -6.21 19.30 1.50
CA ALA A 32 -6.27 18.71 2.84
C ALA A 32 -5.64 17.31 2.83
N VAL A 33 -4.32 17.23 2.95
CA VAL A 33 -3.51 16.03 2.75
C VAL A 33 -3.91 14.86 3.65
N ASP A 34 -4.27 15.13 4.89
CA ASP A 34 -4.68 14.13 5.89
C ASP A 34 -6.08 13.56 5.60
N ALA A 35 -7.02 14.42 5.23
CA ALA A 35 -8.36 14.01 4.84
C ALA A 35 -8.33 13.17 3.56
N TRP A 36 -7.58 13.62 2.56
CA TRP A 36 -7.40 12.88 1.30
C TRP A 36 -6.73 11.52 1.53
N ALA A 37 -5.66 11.47 2.33
CA ALA A 37 -4.98 10.22 2.65
C ALA A 37 -5.93 9.21 3.33
N ALA A 38 -6.75 9.67 4.27
CA ALA A 38 -7.74 8.84 4.94
C ALA A 38 -8.81 8.31 3.97
N GLN A 39 -9.34 9.15 3.07
CA GLN A 39 -10.34 8.76 2.07
C GLN A 39 -9.80 7.72 1.07
N ASN A 40 -8.51 7.81 0.73
CA ASN A 40 -7.86 6.93 -0.24
C ASN A 40 -7.15 5.72 0.41
N GLY A 41 -7.28 5.52 1.72
CA GLY A 41 -6.64 4.42 2.44
C GLY A 41 -5.12 4.47 2.40
N CYS A 42 -4.53 5.67 2.29
CA CYS A 42 -3.09 5.89 2.31
C CYS A 42 -2.59 6.01 3.76
N ALA A 43 -1.50 5.35 4.07
CA ALA A 43 -0.77 5.62 5.31
C ALA A 43 0.01 6.93 5.16
N ILE A 44 -0.01 7.77 6.20
CA ILE A 44 0.83 8.96 6.30
C ILE A 44 2.10 8.56 7.05
N GLU A 45 3.27 8.80 6.46
CA GLU A 45 4.54 8.42 7.09
C GLU A 45 4.83 9.22 8.36
N ASP A 46 4.62 10.53 8.29
CA ASP A 46 4.91 11.45 9.39
C ASP A 46 3.79 12.50 9.52
N PHE A 47 3.06 12.42 10.63
CA PHE A 47 1.99 13.35 10.93
C PHE A 47 2.48 14.77 11.29
N ALA A 48 3.74 14.93 11.73
CA ALA A 48 4.31 16.26 11.96
C ALA A 48 4.59 16.95 10.61
N LEU A 49 5.10 16.20 9.63
CA LEU A 49 5.26 16.70 8.26
C LEU A 49 3.91 16.98 7.59
N ALA A 50 2.88 16.17 7.85
CA ALA A 50 1.53 16.44 7.32
C ALA A 50 0.96 17.76 7.88
N LYS A 51 1.15 18.05 9.15
CA LYS A 51 0.76 19.33 9.76
C LYS A 51 1.55 20.51 9.19
N ARG A 52 2.86 20.33 9.00
CA ARG A 52 3.73 21.32 8.37
C ARG A 52 3.27 21.60 6.93
N PHE A 53 2.97 20.56 6.15
CA PHE A 53 2.43 20.71 4.80
C PHE A 53 1.13 21.51 4.78
N ALA A 54 0.19 21.18 5.70
CA ALA A 54 -1.09 21.89 5.82
C ALA A 54 -0.94 23.36 6.23
N ALA A 55 0.13 23.74 6.89
CA ALA A 55 0.43 25.13 7.20
C ALA A 55 1.07 25.86 6.02
N GLU A 56 2.10 25.28 5.41
CA GLU A 56 2.84 25.90 4.29
C GLU A 56 2.01 26.06 3.02
N ILE A 57 1.08 25.13 2.73
CA ILE A 57 0.23 25.19 1.54
C ILE A 57 -0.75 26.39 1.54
N LEU A 58 -0.99 27.00 2.70
CA LEU A 58 -1.79 28.22 2.81
C LEU A 58 -1.07 29.46 2.26
N GLU A 59 0.26 29.45 2.34
CA GLU A 59 1.11 30.59 1.98
C GLU A 59 1.64 30.49 0.54
N HIS A 60 1.93 29.29 0.04
CA HIS A 60 2.48 29.06 -1.28
C HIS A 60 2.15 27.67 -1.81
N ASP A 61 2.26 27.48 -3.13
CA ASP A 61 2.01 26.21 -3.75
C ASP A 61 3.17 25.22 -3.46
N LEU A 62 2.83 23.97 -3.13
CA LEU A 62 3.79 22.92 -2.79
C LEU A 62 3.85 21.83 -3.89
N PRO A 63 5.05 21.28 -4.15
CA PRO A 63 5.22 20.23 -5.15
C PRO A 63 4.59 18.91 -4.73
N LEU A 64 4.03 18.22 -5.73
CA LEU A 64 3.50 16.87 -5.65
C LEU A 64 4.16 16.00 -6.73
N CYS A 65 4.66 14.84 -6.30
CA CYS A 65 5.13 13.75 -7.16
C CYS A 65 4.34 12.48 -6.85
N SER A 66 4.05 11.67 -7.86
CA SER A 66 3.33 10.41 -7.69
C SER A 66 3.95 9.29 -8.53
N GLU A 67 4.02 8.08 -7.96
CA GLU A 67 4.34 6.84 -8.67
C GLU A 67 3.19 6.40 -9.60
N PHE A 68 1.99 6.89 -9.36
CA PHE A 68 0.76 6.56 -10.08
C PHE A 68 0.34 7.70 -11.00
N PRO A 69 -0.40 7.42 -12.09
CA PRO A 69 -1.03 8.45 -12.89
C PRO A 69 -1.89 9.38 -12.04
N VAL A 70 -1.75 10.66 -12.26
CA VAL A 70 -2.54 11.70 -11.57
C VAL A 70 -3.58 12.24 -12.52
N CYS A 71 -4.85 12.10 -12.15
CA CYS A 71 -5.98 12.63 -12.92
C CYS A 71 -6.20 14.10 -12.58
N PRO A 72 -6.16 15.00 -13.57
CA PRO A 72 -6.44 16.42 -13.36
C PRO A 72 -7.92 16.67 -13.04
N PRO A 73 -8.27 17.79 -12.37
CA PRO A 73 -7.34 18.84 -11.95
C PRO A 73 -6.57 18.49 -10.67
N LEU A 74 -5.39 19.10 -10.51
CA LEU A 74 -4.68 19.08 -9.23
C LEU A 74 -5.46 19.89 -8.19
N PRO A 75 -5.34 19.54 -6.90
CA PRO A 75 -6.00 20.29 -5.82
C PRO A 75 -5.34 21.65 -5.62
N GLY A 76 -6.08 22.60 -5.05
CA GLY A 76 -5.57 23.92 -4.78
C GLY A 76 -4.31 23.92 -3.91
N GLY A 77 -3.33 24.72 -4.29
CA GLY A 77 -2.05 24.85 -3.57
C GLY A 77 -1.04 23.75 -3.90
N VAL A 78 -1.27 22.93 -4.92
CA VAL A 78 -0.36 21.88 -5.33
C VAL A 78 0.05 22.05 -6.80
N VAL A 79 1.35 21.83 -7.06
CA VAL A 79 1.92 21.82 -8.42
C VAL A 79 2.61 20.49 -8.70
N ALA A 80 2.48 19.97 -9.91
CA ALA A 80 3.22 18.78 -10.30
C ALA A 80 4.71 19.10 -10.46
N ALA A 81 5.57 18.45 -9.68
CA ALA A 81 7.02 18.60 -9.78
C ALA A 81 7.73 17.36 -9.23
N ALA A 82 8.89 17.04 -9.81
CA ALA A 82 9.70 15.89 -9.41
C ALA A 82 10.78 16.25 -8.37
N GLU A 83 10.98 17.53 -8.07
CA GLU A 83 12.01 18.03 -7.14
C GLU A 83 11.55 19.31 -6.45
N GLY A 84 12.19 19.64 -5.33
CA GLY A 84 11.91 20.84 -4.54
C GLY A 84 12.40 20.71 -3.10
N PRO A 85 12.36 21.80 -2.34
CA PRO A 85 12.83 21.79 -0.94
C PRO A 85 11.88 21.00 0.00
N PHE A 86 10.57 21.06 -0.24
CA PHE A 86 9.55 20.35 0.52
C PHE A 86 8.37 20.00 -0.39
N GLY A 87 7.84 18.80 -0.28
CA GLY A 87 6.71 18.37 -1.09
C GLY A 87 6.08 17.05 -0.62
N VAL A 88 5.00 16.65 -1.31
CA VAL A 88 4.30 15.38 -1.05
C VAL A 88 4.61 14.36 -2.15
N TYR A 89 4.93 13.13 -1.74
CA TYR A 89 5.10 11.99 -2.63
C TYR A 89 4.01 10.96 -2.35
N ILE A 90 3.34 10.50 -3.42
CA ILE A 90 2.32 9.45 -3.36
C ILE A 90 2.88 8.21 -4.04
N GLY A 91 3.19 7.16 -3.28
CA GLY A 91 3.80 5.95 -3.85
C GLY A 91 4.01 4.83 -2.85
N CYS A 92 4.31 3.66 -3.40
CA CYS A 92 4.60 2.44 -2.65
C CYS A 92 6.09 2.26 -2.34
N ARG A 93 6.98 3.12 -2.90
CA ARG A 93 8.42 3.07 -2.72
C ARG A 93 8.89 3.95 -1.57
N THR A 94 10.10 3.62 -1.06
CA THR A 94 10.76 4.42 -0.01
C THR A 94 11.56 5.59 -0.60
N GLU A 95 11.06 6.19 -1.68
CA GLU A 95 11.69 7.32 -2.35
C GLU A 95 11.38 8.64 -1.65
N SER A 96 12.32 9.57 -1.72
CA SER A 96 12.21 10.92 -1.17
C SER A 96 12.67 11.93 -2.23
N PRO A 97 11.80 12.28 -3.20
CA PRO A 97 12.18 13.15 -4.32
C PRO A 97 12.45 14.60 -3.92
N PHE A 98 12.00 15.01 -2.75
CA PHE A 98 12.17 16.38 -2.24
C PHE A 98 13.20 16.44 -1.13
N GLY A 99 13.78 17.62 -0.87
CA GLY A 99 14.68 17.84 0.26
C GLY A 99 14.06 17.41 1.61
N VAL A 100 12.76 17.67 1.79
CA VAL A 100 11.91 17.07 2.82
C VAL A 100 10.67 16.52 2.12
N THR A 101 10.41 15.22 2.27
CA THR A 101 9.30 14.54 1.59
C THR A 101 8.26 14.06 2.59
N LEU A 102 7.02 14.54 2.45
CA LEU A 102 5.86 13.91 3.07
C LEU A 102 5.41 12.74 2.22
N ARG A 103 5.53 11.50 2.70
CA ARG A 103 5.10 10.32 1.96
C ARG A 103 3.68 9.90 2.33
N LEU A 104 2.83 9.76 1.31
CA LEU A 104 1.51 9.14 1.38
C LEU A 104 1.59 7.78 0.71
N ILE A 105 1.32 6.72 1.45
CA ILE A 105 1.62 5.35 1.05
C ILE A 105 0.31 4.59 0.83
N PRO A 106 -0.14 4.42 -0.43
CA PRO A 106 -1.35 3.67 -0.74
C PRO A 106 -1.12 2.15 -0.60
N ARG A 107 -2.13 1.43 -0.13
CA ARG A 107 -2.08 -0.04 0.01
C ARG A 107 -2.35 -0.71 -1.35
N LYS A 108 -1.37 -0.67 -2.24
CA LYS A 108 -1.49 -1.15 -3.63
C LYS A 108 -0.51 -2.27 -4.01
N LEU A 109 0.25 -2.81 -3.04
CA LEU A 109 1.15 -3.93 -3.28
C LEU A 109 0.50 -5.25 -2.88
N ARG A 110 0.36 -6.15 -3.85
CA ARG A 110 -0.04 -7.54 -3.64
C ARG A 110 1.21 -8.39 -3.45
N VAL A 111 1.27 -9.12 -2.35
CA VAL A 111 2.39 -10.01 -2.04
C VAL A 111 1.96 -11.46 -2.25
N GLY A 112 2.45 -12.07 -3.30
CA GLY A 112 2.26 -13.49 -3.54
C GLY A 112 3.30 -14.31 -2.78
N LEU A 113 2.86 -15.32 -2.04
CA LEU A 113 3.70 -16.10 -1.16
C LEU A 113 3.53 -17.60 -1.40
N GLY A 114 4.65 -18.30 -1.53
CA GLY A 114 4.75 -19.76 -1.46
C GLY A 114 5.66 -20.16 -0.30
N CYS A 115 5.38 -21.27 0.36
CA CYS A 115 6.24 -21.74 1.43
C CYS A 115 6.21 -23.27 1.56
N ARG A 116 7.26 -23.86 2.16
CA ARG A 116 7.23 -25.27 2.57
C ARG A 116 6.26 -25.47 3.74
N ARG A 117 5.83 -26.72 3.97
CA ARG A 117 5.04 -27.06 5.16
C ARG A 117 5.86 -26.91 6.43
N GLY A 118 5.20 -26.46 7.51
CA GLY A 118 5.83 -26.23 8.81
C GLY A 118 6.78 -25.04 8.82
N ILE A 119 6.56 -24.08 7.92
CA ILE A 119 7.35 -22.83 7.91
C ILE A 119 7.12 -22.05 9.20
N SER A 120 8.16 -21.46 9.77
CA SER A 120 8.01 -20.59 10.92
C SER A 120 7.52 -19.19 10.53
N LYS A 121 6.88 -18.50 11.46
CA LYS A 121 6.46 -17.11 11.31
C LYS A 121 7.63 -16.21 10.96
N GLU A 122 8.74 -16.36 11.68
CA GLU A 122 9.95 -15.55 11.51
C GLU A 122 10.53 -15.67 10.10
N ALA A 123 10.52 -16.88 9.52
CA ALA A 123 10.99 -17.09 8.15
C ALA A 123 10.11 -16.35 7.13
N VAL A 124 8.78 -16.36 7.32
CA VAL A 124 7.84 -15.61 6.45
C VAL A 124 8.08 -14.11 6.58
N GLU A 125 8.15 -13.57 7.81
CA GLU A 125 8.38 -12.15 8.05
C GLU A 125 9.72 -11.68 7.49
N MET A 126 10.78 -12.45 7.71
CA MET A 126 12.12 -12.13 7.23
C MET A 126 12.15 -12.09 5.69
N ALA A 127 11.52 -13.07 5.03
CA ALA A 127 11.46 -13.12 3.57
C ALA A 127 10.74 -11.90 2.99
N VAL A 128 9.57 -11.54 3.53
CA VAL A 128 8.81 -10.37 3.07
C VAL A 128 9.60 -9.08 3.33
N ARG A 129 10.09 -8.88 4.56
CA ARG A 129 10.84 -7.66 4.93
C ARG A 129 12.10 -7.49 4.07
N ARG A 130 12.83 -8.57 3.80
CA ARG A 130 14.04 -8.53 2.97
C ARG A 130 13.72 -8.17 1.53
N VAL A 131 12.72 -8.82 0.92
CA VAL A 131 12.30 -8.50 -0.46
C VAL A 131 11.88 -7.04 -0.57
N PHE A 132 11.13 -6.51 0.41
CA PHE A 132 10.73 -5.11 0.42
C PHE A 132 11.92 -4.17 0.57
N ALA A 133 12.86 -4.44 1.47
CA ALA A 133 14.05 -3.61 1.67
C ALA A 133 14.95 -3.59 0.43
N GLU A 134 15.25 -4.75 -0.17
CA GLU A 134 16.08 -4.87 -1.37
C GLU A 134 15.49 -4.16 -2.60
N ASN A 135 14.14 -4.06 -2.67
CA ASN A 135 13.44 -3.41 -3.77
C ASN A 135 12.93 -1.99 -3.44
N ARG A 136 13.33 -1.43 -2.29
CA ARG A 136 12.92 -0.10 -1.81
C ARG A 136 11.39 0.07 -1.77
N LEU A 137 10.67 -0.97 -1.35
CA LEU A 137 9.22 -0.95 -1.18
C LEU A 137 8.85 -0.70 0.29
N ASP A 138 7.75 0.00 0.51
CA ASP A 138 7.25 0.28 1.85
C ASP A 138 6.28 -0.82 2.30
N LEU A 139 6.52 -1.42 3.46
CA LEU A 139 5.67 -2.48 4.01
C LEU A 139 4.22 -2.02 4.27
N ARG A 140 4.01 -0.73 4.52
CA ARG A 140 2.68 -0.15 4.70
C ARG A 140 1.85 -0.17 3.41
N ALA A 141 2.50 -0.32 2.26
CA ALA A 141 1.85 -0.43 0.96
C ALA A 141 1.23 -1.83 0.70
N ILE A 142 1.48 -2.81 1.57
CA ILE A 142 0.92 -4.16 1.42
C ILE A 142 -0.61 -4.09 1.51
N SER A 143 -1.28 -4.50 0.43
CA SER A 143 -2.74 -4.67 0.38
C SER A 143 -3.17 -6.01 0.98
N GLY A 144 -2.33 -7.05 0.87
CA GLY A 144 -2.56 -8.37 1.40
C GLY A 144 -1.49 -9.38 0.97
N ILE A 145 -1.53 -10.55 1.61
CA ILE A 145 -0.73 -11.73 1.28
C ILE A 145 -1.60 -12.73 0.52
N PHE A 146 -1.11 -13.21 -0.60
CA PHE A 146 -1.87 -14.06 -1.52
C PHE A 146 -1.13 -15.38 -1.78
N SER A 147 -1.84 -16.51 -1.68
CA SER A 147 -1.24 -17.83 -1.86
C SER A 147 -2.23 -18.83 -2.44
N ILE A 148 -1.78 -20.07 -2.61
CA ILE A 148 -2.63 -21.19 -2.99
C ILE A 148 -3.41 -21.72 -1.77
N ASP A 149 -4.59 -22.27 -1.99
CA ASP A 149 -5.50 -22.81 -0.95
C ASP A 149 -4.88 -23.94 -0.12
N LEU A 150 -3.90 -24.69 -0.67
CA LEU A 150 -3.09 -25.67 0.05
C LEU A 150 -2.31 -25.10 1.24
N LYS A 151 -2.24 -23.76 1.37
CA LYS A 151 -1.54 -23.01 2.42
C LYS A 151 -2.47 -22.31 3.42
N LYS A 152 -3.78 -22.46 3.25
CA LYS A 152 -4.78 -21.82 4.13
C LYS A 152 -4.69 -22.22 5.61
N ASP A 153 -4.12 -23.39 5.89
CA ASP A 153 -3.96 -23.96 7.23
C ASP A 153 -2.49 -23.96 7.71
N GLU A 154 -1.60 -23.19 7.06
CA GLU A 154 -0.17 -23.11 7.41
C GLU A 154 0.01 -22.18 8.61
N PRO A 155 0.30 -22.69 9.84
CA PRO A 155 0.23 -21.89 11.07
C PRO A 155 1.20 -20.71 11.06
N GLY A 156 2.45 -20.90 10.60
CA GLY A 156 3.46 -19.85 10.59
C GLY A 156 3.10 -18.71 9.62
N LEU A 157 2.54 -19.03 8.45
CA LEU A 157 2.06 -18.01 7.51
C LEU A 157 0.91 -17.21 8.12
N LEU A 158 -0.09 -17.89 8.69
CA LEU A 158 -1.25 -17.24 9.28
C LEU A 158 -0.87 -16.39 10.50
N GLN A 159 0.09 -16.84 11.29
CA GLN A 159 0.59 -16.08 12.44
C GLN A 159 1.34 -14.82 11.97
N ALA A 160 2.22 -14.92 10.98
CA ALA A 160 2.90 -13.77 10.39
C ALA A 160 1.90 -12.72 9.88
N CYS A 161 0.85 -13.16 9.16
CA CYS A 161 -0.19 -12.28 8.65
C CYS A 161 -0.92 -11.56 9.78
N ARG A 162 -1.35 -12.27 10.83
CA ARG A 162 -2.08 -11.68 11.97
C ARG A 162 -1.24 -10.65 12.72
N GLU A 163 0.01 -10.96 13.03
CA GLU A 163 0.87 -10.09 13.83
C GLU A 163 1.31 -8.82 13.09
N ASN A 164 1.37 -8.88 11.74
CA ASN A 164 1.71 -7.72 10.92
C ASN A 164 0.47 -6.99 10.36
N GLY A 165 -0.76 -7.44 10.67
CA GLY A 165 -1.99 -6.85 10.13
C GLY A 165 -2.15 -7.02 8.63
N TRP A 166 -1.54 -8.07 8.05
CA TRP A 166 -1.70 -8.41 6.64
C TRP A 166 -2.91 -9.33 6.45
N GLU A 167 -3.83 -8.92 5.60
CA GLU A 167 -4.92 -9.79 5.18
C GLU A 167 -4.38 -10.93 4.32
N ALA A 168 -4.83 -12.18 4.57
CA ALA A 168 -4.42 -13.34 3.80
C ALA A 168 -5.59 -13.85 2.94
N SER A 169 -5.32 -14.09 1.66
CA SER A 169 -6.29 -14.68 0.73
C SER A 169 -5.67 -15.90 0.01
N PHE A 170 -6.48 -16.94 -0.17
CA PHE A 170 -6.03 -18.20 -0.74
C PHE A 170 -6.88 -18.56 -1.95
N TYR A 171 -6.23 -18.99 -3.03
CA TYR A 171 -6.88 -19.26 -4.31
C TYR A 171 -6.69 -20.73 -4.74
N PRO A 172 -7.70 -21.34 -5.37
CA PRO A 172 -7.57 -22.64 -5.99
C PRO A 172 -6.49 -22.68 -7.08
N ALA A 173 -5.85 -23.83 -7.25
CA ALA A 173 -4.83 -24.04 -8.29
C ALA A 173 -5.31 -23.61 -9.69
N GLN A 174 -6.55 -23.95 -10.05
CA GLN A 174 -7.15 -23.59 -11.35
C GLN A 174 -7.22 -22.08 -11.56
N THR A 175 -7.58 -21.32 -10.53
CA THR A 175 -7.63 -19.85 -10.59
C THR A 175 -6.24 -19.27 -10.83
N LEU A 176 -5.20 -19.79 -10.16
CA LEU A 176 -3.84 -19.34 -10.36
C LEU A 176 -3.29 -19.72 -11.74
N GLN A 177 -3.60 -20.91 -12.26
CA GLN A 177 -3.22 -21.33 -13.61
C GLN A 177 -3.83 -20.43 -14.70
N ALA A 178 -5.03 -19.93 -14.49
CA ALA A 178 -5.72 -19.07 -15.43
C ALA A 178 -5.16 -17.63 -15.50
N VAL A 179 -4.27 -17.23 -14.58
CA VAL A 179 -3.64 -15.90 -14.59
C VAL A 179 -2.75 -15.79 -15.83
N PRO A 180 -3.02 -14.82 -16.73
CA PRO A 180 -2.22 -14.64 -17.95
C PRO A 180 -0.84 -14.07 -17.62
N GLY A 181 0.16 -14.43 -18.41
CA GLY A 181 1.52 -13.93 -18.30
C GLY A 181 2.59 -15.03 -18.38
N GLU A 182 3.83 -14.60 -18.51
CA GLU A 182 5.00 -15.48 -18.43
C GLU A 182 5.52 -15.46 -16.99
N PHE A 183 5.62 -16.63 -16.37
CA PHE A 183 6.04 -16.78 -14.98
C PHE A 183 7.24 -17.72 -14.87
N THR A 184 8.06 -17.52 -13.84
CA THR A 184 9.23 -18.37 -13.58
C THR A 184 8.80 -19.78 -13.22
N ALA A 185 8.87 -20.70 -14.17
CA ALA A 185 8.42 -22.07 -13.99
C ALA A 185 9.22 -22.83 -12.92
N SER A 186 8.55 -23.70 -12.18
CA SER A 186 9.15 -24.64 -11.22
C SER A 186 8.46 -25.99 -11.35
N SER A 187 9.16 -26.97 -11.96
CA SER A 187 8.65 -28.34 -12.14
C SER A 187 8.33 -29.01 -10.80
N PHE A 188 9.13 -28.76 -9.77
CA PHE A 188 8.88 -29.27 -8.42
C PHE A 188 7.58 -28.71 -7.82
N VAL A 189 7.33 -27.42 -7.94
CA VAL A 189 6.09 -26.81 -7.44
C VAL A 189 4.90 -27.32 -8.25
N ALA A 190 5.03 -27.43 -9.56
CA ALA A 190 3.97 -27.94 -10.44
C ALA A 190 3.54 -29.39 -10.10
N SER A 191 4.49 -30.25 -9.74
CA SER A 191 4.19 -31.65 -9.36
C SER A 191 3.38 -31.78 -8.06
N ILE A 192 3.48 -30.80 -7.15
CA ILE A 192 2.81 -30.82 -5.83
C ILE A 192 1.49 -30.03 -5.87
N THR A 193 1.50 -28.89 -6.53
CA THR A 193 0.39 -27.93 -6.46
C THR A 193 -0.47 -27.90 -7.72
N GLY A 194 0.01 -28.50 -8.81
CA GLY A 194 -0.58 -28.36 -10.13
C GLY A 194 -0.33 -26.99 -10.78
N VAL A 195 0.46 -26.11 -10.16
CA VAL A 195 0.76 -24.75 -10.63
C VAL A 195 2.28 -24.57 -10.66
N ASP A 196 2.83 -24.11 -11.77
CA ASP A 196 4.27 -23.95 -11.97
C ASP A 196 4.90 -22.82 -11.14
N ASN A 197 4.11 -21.80 -10.82
CA ASN A 197 4.54 -20.66 -10.00
C ASN A 197 3.39 -20.10 -9.16
N VAL A 198 3.32 -20.48 -7.89
CA VAL A 198 2.27 -20.04 -6.99
C VAL A 198 2.42 -18.56 -6.64
N CYS A 199 3.63 -18.09 -6.26
CA CYS A 199 3.79 -16.74 -5.70
C CYS A 199 3.57 -15.63 -6.75
N GLU A 200 4.14 -15.75 -7.96
CA GLU A 200 3.93 -14.72 -8.99
C GLU A 200 2.48 -14.68 -9.45
N ARG A 201 1.86 -15.85 -9.70
CA ARG A 201 0.46 -15.94 -10.13
C ARG A 201 -0.49 -15.40 -9.06
N ALA A 202 -0.24 -15.70 -7.78
CA ALA A 202 -1.05 -15.19 -6.69
C ALA A 202 -0.90 -13.66 -6.51
N ALA A 203 0.31 -13.12 -6.70
CA ALA A 203 0.54 -11.68 -6.70
C ALA A 203 -0.17 -10.99 -7.87
N MET A 204 -0.07 -11.58 -9.07
CA MET A 204 -0.60 -10.99 -10.32
C MET A 204 -2.13 -11.09 -10.47
N LEU A 205 -2.79 -11.98 -9.74
CA LEU A 205 -4.25 -12.09 -9.80
C LEU A 205 -4.93 -10.79 -9.34
N GLY A 206 -5.41 -9.96 -10.26
CA GLY A 206 -5.99 -8.65 -9.98
C GLY A 206 -4.96 -7.52 -9.80
N ALA A 207 -3.73 -7.74 -10.25
CA ALA A 207 -2.70 -6.70 -10.34
C ALA A 207 -2.49 -6.27 -11.80
N GLU A 208 -1.84 -5.12 -11.98
CA GLU A 208 -1.50 -4.57 -13.28
C GLU A 208 -0.14 -5.10 -13.77
N ARG A 209 0.86 -5.10 -12.89
CA ARG A 209 2.22 -5.51 -13.25
C ARG A 209 3.00 -6.12 -12.10
N LEU A 210 3.88 -7.03 -12.44
CA LEU A 210 4.84 -7.61 -11.50
C LEU A 210 5.98 -6.59 -11.24
N LEU A 211 6.24 -6.28 -9.98
CA LEU A 211 7.36 -5.42 -9.57
C LEU A 211 8.59 -6.23 -9.18
N VAL A 212 8.36 -7.34 -8.48
CA VAL A 212 9.41 -8.23 -8.00
C VAL A 212 9.04 -9.65 -8.39
N SER A 213 9.86 -10.26 -9.24
CA SER A 213 9.74 -11.66 -9.61
C SER A 213 10.05 -12.55 -8.42
N LYS A 214 9.70 -13.82 -8.53
CA LYS A 214 9.90 -14.85 -7.52
C LYS A 214 11.30 -14.80 -6.91
N THR A 215 11.37 -14.44 -5.65
CA THR A 215 12.57 -14.50 -4.83
C THR A 215 12.41 -15.60 -3.79
N ALA A 216 13.37 -16.51 -3.72
CA ALA A 216 13.35 -17.65 -2.81
C ALA A 216 14.32 -17.46 -1.66
N MET A 217 13.89 -17.75 -0.41
CA MET A 217 14.70 -17.65 0.79
C MET A 217 14.17 -18.59 1.87
N ASP A 218 15.03 -19.45 2.40
CA ASP A 218 14.77 -20.30 3.57
C ASP A 218 13.45 -21.09 3.56
N GLY A 219 13.04 -21.53 2.36
CA GLY A 219 11.79 -22.27 2.17
C GLY A 219 10.54 -21.41 2.01
N VAL A 220 10.72 -20.10 1.83
CA VAL A 220 9.69 -19.12 1.44
C VAL A 220 10.00 -18.59 0.05
N THR A 221 8.98 -18.40 -0.78
CA THR A 221 9.07 -17.66 -2.04
C THR A 221 8.14 -16.47 -2.00
N VAL A 222 8.63 -15.31 -2.41
CA VAL A 222 7.89 -14.04 -2.40
C VAL A 222 7.94 -13.44 -3.80
N ALA A 223 6.81 -12.91 -4.25
CA ALA A 223 6.71 -12.04 -5.42
C ALA A 223 5.84 -10.84 -5.07
N VAL A 224 6.07 -9.70 -5.71
CA VAL A 224 5.30 -8.47 -5.44
C VAL A 224 4.76 -7.91 -6.74
N ALA A 225 3.47 -7.61 -6.77
CA ALA A 225 2.80 -6.99 -7.91
C ALA A 225 2.07 -5.70 -7.49
N LEU A 226 2.01 -4.75 -8.41
CA LEU A 226 1.33 -3.47 -8.24
C LEU A 226 -0.09 -3.54 -8.80
N MET A 227 -1.06 -3.11 -8.01
CA MET A 227 -2.44 -2.95 -8.46
C MET A 227 -2.57 -1.69 -9.32
N HIS A 228 -3.47 -1.74 -10.30
CA HIS A 228 -3.89 -0.54 -11.01
C HIS A 228 -4.51 0.46 -10.04
N TRP A 229 -4.08 1.71 -10.12
CA TRP A 229 -4.65 2.81 -9.37
C TRP A 229 -4.31 4.14 -10.02
N GLU A 230 -5.24 5.07 -9.97
CA GLU A 230 -5.08 6.44 -10.42
C GLU A 230 -5.36 7.39 -9.24
N VAL A 231 -4.61 8.46 -9.16
CA VAL A 231 -4.75 9.48 -8.11
C VAL A 231 -5.78 10.51 -8.53
N HIS A 232 -6.88 10.59 -7.77
CA HIS A 232 -7.94 11.57 -7.94
C HIS A 232 -8.02 12.46 -6.70
N PHE A 233 -8.33 13.75 -6.89
CA PHE A 233 -8.39 14.73 -5.80
C PHE A 233 -9.79 15.32 -5.57
N GLY A 234 -10.79 14.86 -6.30
CA GLY A 234 -12.18 15.30 -6.19
C GLY A 234 -13.13 14.14 -5.99
#